data_b53f71360c0e2f5fcf962ddd34d73fae
#
_entry.id   b53f71360c0e2f5fcf962ddd34d73fae
#
_cell.length_a   1.000
_cell.length_b   1.000
_cell.length_c   1.000
_cell.angle_alpha   90.00
_cell.angle_beta   90.00
_cell.angle_gamma   90.00
#
_symmetry.space_group_name_H-M   'P 1'
#
loop_
_entity.id
_entity.type
_entity.pdbx_description
1 polymer ?
#
loop_
_entity_poly.entity_id
_entity_poly.type
_entity_poly.pdbx_seq_one_letter_code
_entity_poly.pdbx_strand_id
1 'polypeptide(L)'
;TDILAPFAAEPATRRRVALHARRGSRDAARLGYKARKSWDLVDIAVCPISDPAIQAAIPALRRLAAPLFEHPKSAPTLHVTLTASGLDVDISGVERKSGGLSADARVQLAQRAADADFARVTLDSEVAYQARLPRVRLGQAVVSLPPGAFLQATAQGEAAMAAFVAQQAAGATRIADLFCGVGTFTFRLAEIAQV
;
A
#
# COMPACT_ATOMS: atom_id res chain seq x y z
N THR A 1 -7.51 -14.27 -31.23
CA THR A 1 -7.46 -13.44 -29.99
C THR A 1 -6.49 -12.31 -30.25
N ASP A 2 -6.99 -11.09 -30.30
CA ASP A 2 -6.15 -9.92 -30.53
C ASP A 2 -5.39 -9.57 -29.25
N ILE A 3 -4.08 -9.34 -29.40
CA ILE A 3 -3.23 -8.86 -28.31
C ILE A 3 -3.25 -7.33 -28.37
N LEU A 4 -3.75 -6.70 -27.32
CA LEU A 4 -3.76 -5.25 -27.23
C LEU A 4 -2.34 -4.69 -27.00
N ALA A 5 -2.09 -3.47 -27.44
CA ALA A 5 -0.87 -2.78 -27.15
C ALA A 5 -0.67 -2.66 -25.61
N PRO A 6 0.57 -2.84 -25.10
CA PRO A 6 0.83 -2.71 -23.67
C PRO A 6 0.59 -1.27 -23.20
N PHE A 7 -0.03 -1.13 -22.04
CA PHE A 7 -0.16 0.14 -21.35
C PHE A 7 1.10 0.37 -20.47
N ALA A 8 1.77 1.49 -20.66
CA ALA A 8 2.87 1.92 -19.82
C ALA A 8 2.47 3.14 -18.99
N ALA A 9 2.52 3.03 -17.67
CA ALA A 9 2.32 4.17 -16.79
C ALA A 9 3.59 5.05 -16.75
N GLU A 10 3.41 6.34 -16.56
CA GLU A 10 4.51 7.28 -16.40
C GLU A 10 5.39 6.94 -15.19
N PRO A 11 6.70 7.22 -15.23
CA PRO A 11 7.57 7.13 -14.05
C PRO A 11 7.04 7.96 -12.88
N ALA A 12 7.45 7.61 -11.66
CA ALA A 12 7.07 8.31 -10.43
C ALA A 12 5.54 8.42 -10.18
N THR A 13 4.74 7.48 -10.72
CA THR A 13 3.28 7.44 -10.52
C THR A 13 2.81 6.25 -9.69
N ARG A 14 3.74 5.42 -9.22
CA ARG A 14 3.41 4.23 -8.43
C ARG A 14 2.95 4.63 -7.04
N ARG A 15 1.66 4.47 -6.76
CA ARG A 15 1.02 4.84 -5.49
C ARG A 15 1.01 3.72 -4.43
N ARG A 16 1.51 2.53 -4.77
CA ARG A 16 1.56 1.39 -3.85
C ARG A 16 2.88 0.63 -4.00
N VAL A 17 3.58 0.44 -2.86
CA VAL A 17 4.86 -0.26 -2.79
C VAL A 17 4.88 -1.23 -1.61
N ALA A 18 5.67 -2.30 -1.71
CA ALA A 18 5.98 -3.19 -0.61
C ALA A 18 7.49 -3.11 -0.33
N LEU A 19 7.86 -2.53 0.79
CA LEU A 19 9.24 -2.32 1.20
C LEU A 19 9.58 -3.29 2.33
N HIS A 20 10.62 -4.09 2.13
CA HIS A 20 11.14 -4.97 3.16
C HIS A 20 12.06 -4.20 4.10
N ALA A 21 11.94 -4.47 5.39
CA ALA A 21 12.81 -3.89 6.40
C ALA A 21 13.80 -4.92 6.94
N ARG A 22 14.95 -4.44 7.37
CA ARG A 22 15.97 -5.19 8.13
C ARG A 22 16.47 -4.32 9.27
N ARG A 23 16.97 -4.96 10.33
CA ARG A 23 17.59 -4.27 11.44
C ARG A 23 18.66 -3.31 10.93
N GLY A 24 18.61 -2.10 11.38
CA GLY A 24 19.56 -1.04 11.10
C GLY A 24 20.15 -0.47 12.38
N SER A 25 20.21 0.85 12.51
CA SER A 25 20.53 1.54 13.74
C SER A 25 19.36 1.49 14.76
N ARG A 26 19.60 2.02 15.97
CA ARG A 26 18.57 2.14 17.01
C ARG A 26 17.35 2.94 16.52
N ASP A 27 17.56 3.97 15.70
CA ASP A 27 16.55 4.95 15.34
C ASP A 27 16.01 4.78 13.92
N ALA A 28 16.66 3.95 13.08
CA ALA A 28 16.25 3.75 11.70
C ALA A 28 16.58 2.34 11.20
N ALA A 29 15.61 1.68 10.60
CA ALA A 29 15.81 0.41 9.91
C ALA A 29 16.42 0.63 8.51
N ARG A 30 17.04 -0.42 7.95
CA ARG A 30 17.32 -0.51 6.53
C ARG A 30 16.01 -0.88 5.81
N LEU A 31 15.73 -0.23 4.68
CA LEU A 31 14.44 -0.37 3.99
C LEU A 31 14.65 -0.44 2.46
N GLY A 32 14.01 -1.40 1.80
CA GLY A 32 14.15 -1.53 0.36
C GLY A 32 13.52 -2.78 -0.21
N TYR A 33 14.09 -3.28 -1.29
CA TYR A 33 13.58 -4.45 -2.01
C TYR A 33 14.50 -5.65 -1.84
N LYS A 34 13.95 -6.86 -1.93
CA LYS A 34 14.77 -8.08 -2.03
C LYS A 34 15.45 -8.15 -3.39
N ALA A 35 16.72 -8.50 -3.40
CA ALA A 35 17.43 -8.80 -4.62
C ALA A 35 16.78 -10.00 -5.34
N ARG A 36 16.91 -10.06 -6.66
CA ARG A 36 16.31 -11.12 -7.47
C ARG A 36 16.79 -12.50 -7.00
N LYS A 37 15.86 -13.39 -6.69
CA LYS A 37 16.12 -14.76 -6.21
C LYS A 37 17.01 -14.81 -4.94
N SER A 38 16.98 -13.78 -4.11
CA SER A 38 17.76 -13.68 -2.88
C SER A 38 16.90 -13.15 -1.72
N TRP A 39 17.38 -13.35 -0.50
CA TRP A 39 16.83 -12.73 0.70
C TRP A 39 17.58 -11.43 1.06
N ASP A 40 18.61 -11.07 0.31
CA ASP A 40 19.39 -9.87 0.53
C ASP A 40 18.56 -8.63 0.26
N LEU A 41 18.68 -7.65 1.15
CA LEU A 41 18.00 -6.38 1.01
C LEU A 41 18.87 -5.41 0.18
N VAL A 42 18.32 -4.95 -0.93
CA VAL A 42 18.81 -3.77 -1.62
C VAL A 42 18.25 -2.56 -0.90
N ASP A 43 19.07 -1.93 -0.06
CA ASP A 43 18.68 -0.75 0.70
C ASP A 43 18.56 0.46 -0.21
N ILE A 44 17.41 1.14 -0.23
CA ILE A 44 17.09 2.20 -1.19
C ILE A 44 17.02 3.57 -0.51
N ALA A 45 17.68 4.57 -1.07
CA ALA A 45 17.46 5.98 -0.72
C ALA A 45 16.32 6.60 -1.56
N VAL A 46 16.17 6.13 -2.79
CA VAL A 46 15.20 6.63 -3.78
C VAL A 46 14.58 5.45 -4.52
N CYS A 47 13.31 5.60 -4.90
CA CYS A 47 12.61 4.67 -5.78
C CYS A 47 12.01 5.44 -6.97
N PRO A 48 12.66 5.51 -8.14
CA PRO A 48 12.27 6.40 -9.24
C PRO A 48 10.88 6.09 -9.85
N ILE A 49 10.33 4.92 -9.59
CA ILE A 49 8.98 4.55 -10.08
C ILE A 49 7.88 4.93 -9.08
N SER A 50 8.22 5.18 -7.82
CA SER A 50 7.24 5.51 -6.78
C SER A 50 6.83 6.98 -6.85
N ASP A 51 5.59 7.25 -6.46
CA ASP A 51 5.08 8.61 -6.30
C ASP A 51 6.01 9.44 -5.39
N PRO A 52 6.22 10.72 -5.69
CA PRO A 52 7.06 11.62 -4.91
C PRO A 52 6.72 11.66 -3.41
N ALA A 53 5.44 11.55 -3.04
CA ALA A 53 5.03 11.51 -1.64
C ALA A 53 5.56 10.26 -0.91
N ILE A 54 5.57 9.09 -1.58
CA ILE A 54 6.16 7.87 -1.04
C ILE A 54 7.68 8.01 -0.95
N GLN A 55 8.32 8.59 -1.96
CA GLN A 55 9.77 8.81 -1.94
C GLN A 55 10.19 9.73 -0.78
N ALA A 56 9.49 10.84 -0.60
CA ALA A 56 9.74 11.77 0.50
C ALA A 56 9.54 11.14 1.88
N ALA A 57 8.67 10.13 1.98
CA ALA A 57 8.40 9.42 3.23
C ALA A 57 9.43 8.33 3.58
N ILE A 58 10.35 7.94 2.68
CA ILE A 58 11.34 6.87 2.95
C ILE A 58 12.09 7.06 4.28
N PRO A 59 12.61 8.25 4.62
CA PRO A 59 13.26 8.46 5.92
C PRO A 59 12.33 8.24 7.12
N ALA A 60 11.06 8.66 7.02
CA ALA A 60 10.07 8.45 8.08
C ALA A 60 9.68 6.96 8.19
N LEU A 61 9.52 6.25 7.08
CA LEU A 61 9.27 4.80 7.05
C LEU A 61 10.42 4.00 7.68
N ARG A 62 11.68 4.43 7.49
CA ARG A 62 12.83 3.83 8.18
C ARG A 62 12.77 3.99 9.70
N ARG A 63 12.38 5.18 10.16
CA ARG A 63 12.17 5.43 11.59
C ARG A 63 10.98 4.62 12.12
N LEU A 64 9.86 4.60 11.38
CA LEU A 64 8.68 3.81 11.73
C LEU A 64 9.02 2.34 11.95
N ALA A 65 9.86 1.76 11.10
CA ALA A 65 10.21 0.36 11.14
C ALA A 65 11.21 -0.01 12.26
N ALA A 66 11.91 0.93 12.87
CA ALA A 66 12.95 0.62 13.85
C ALA A 66 12.46 -0.16 15.11
N PRO A 67 11.30 0.17 15.73
CA PRO A 67 10.79 -0.58 16.88
C PRO A 67 10.29 -1.99 16.54
N LEU A 68 10.16 -2.36 15.26
CA LEU A 68 9.65 -3.67 14.85
C LEU A 68 10.64 -4.83 15.04
N PHE A 69 11.87 -4.55 15.43
CA PHE A 69 12.96 -5.52 15.54
C PHE A 69 13.28 -5.92 16.98
N GLU A 70 12.32 -5.97 17.88
CA GLU A 70 12.52 -6.51 19.23
C GLU A 70 12.96 -7.98 19.18
N HIS A 71 12.36 -8.76 18.27
CA HIS A 71 12.69 -10.17 18.09
C HIS A 71 13.61 -10.39 16.87
N PRO A 72 14.65 -11.28 16.97
CA PRO A 72 15.60 -11.53 15.87
C PRO A 72 14.97 -12.10 14.60
N LYS A 73 13.83 -12.81 14.74
CA LYS A 73 13.10 -13.42 13.60
C LYS A 73 12.15 -12.45 12.91
N SER A 74 11.97 -11.23 13.42
CA SER A 74 11.14 -10.22 12.76
C SER A 74 11.73 -9.87 11.39
N ALA A 75 10.89 -9.97 10.37
CA ALA A 75 11.23 -9.63 8.99
C ALA A 75 10.13 -8.75 8.36
N PRO A 76 9.93 -7.53 8.90
CA PRO A 76 8.82 -6.68 8.53
C PRO A 76 8.80 -6.35 7.04
N THR A 77 7.58 -6.28 6.51
CA THR A 77 7.28 -5.72 5.20
C THR A 77 6.27 -4.60 5.40
N LEU A 78 6.58 -3.42 4.87
CA LEU A 78 5.73 -2.24 4.90
C LEU A 78 5.03 -2.13 3.54
N HIS A 79 3.74 -2.36 3.50
CA HIS A 79 2.89 -2.09 2.33
C HIS A 79 2.41 -0.65 2.43
N VAL A 80 3.02 0.23 1.66
CA VAL A 80 2.73 1.66 1.68
C VAL A 80 1.81 2.00 0.53
N THR A 81 0.68 2.62 0.82
CA THR A 81 -0.30 3.05 -0.18
C THR A 81 -0.53 4.55 -0.04
N LEU A 82 -0.33 5.30 -1.11
CA LEU A 82 -0.72 6.70 -1.19
C LEU A 82 -2.23 6.79 -1.42
N THR A 83 -2.90 7.50 -0.54
CA THR A 83 -4.35 7.75 -0.58
C THR A 83 -4.64 9.24 -0.62
N ALA A 84 -5.89 9.62 -0.86
CA ALA A 84 -6.32 11.03 -0.78
C ALA A 84 -6.20 11.61 0.63
N SER A 85 -6.11 10.75 1.66
CA SER A 85 -6.01 11.14 3.08
C SER A 85 -4.57 11.14 3.61
N GLY A 86 -3.57 10.80 2.80
CA GLY A 86 -2.19 10.60 3.18
C GLY A 86 -1.73 9.15 3.02
N LEU A 87 -0.57 8.81 3.57
CA LEU A 87 -0.03 7.46 3.46
C LEU A 87 -0.72 6.50 4.44
N ASP A 88 -1.14 5.36 3.90
CA ASP A 88 -1.63 4.18 4.61
C ASP A 88 -0.53 3.13 4.60
N VAL A 89 -0.07 2.71 5.78
CA VAL A 89 1.05 1.77 5.94
C VAL A 89 0.56 0.53 6.65
N ASP A 90 0.49 -0.59 5.91
CA ASP A 90 0.17 -1.89 6.49
C ASP A 90 1.45 -2.71 6.70
N ILE A 91 1.73 -3.09 7.94
CA ILE A 91 2.95 -3.78 8.36
C ILE A 91 2.64 -5.24 8.64
N SER A 92 3.41 -6.12 8.03
CA SER A 92 3.35 -7.57 8.24
C SER A 92 4.73 -8.16 8.53
N GLY A 93 4.77 -9.41 9.00
CA GLY A 93 6.03 -10.14 9.20
C GLY A 93 6.78 -9.80 10.49
N VAL A 94 6.12 -9.22 11.48
CA VAL A 94 6.63 -9.10 12.84
C VAL A 94 6.44 -10.42 13.57
N GLU A 95 7.43 -10.83 14.37
CA GLU A 95 7.35 -12.09 15.12
C GLU A 95 6.21 -12.06 16.14
N ARG A 96 5.33 -13.07 16.08
CA ARG A 96 4.14 -13.17 16.94
C ARG A 96 4.24 -14.24 18.03
N LYS A 97 5.04 -15.30 17.80
CA LYS A 97 5.11 -16.45 18.71
C LYS A 97 5.68 -16.10 20.08
N SER A 98 6.44 -15.01 20.16
CA SER A 98 7.01 -14.49 21.40
C SER A 98 6.15 -13.37 22.02
N GLY A 99 4.85 -13.28 21.70
CA GLY A 99 3.95 -12.25 22.21
C GLY A 99 3.83 -10.98 21.34
N GLY A 100 4.50 -10.93 20.19
CA GLY A 100 4.48 -9.77 19.29
C GLY A 100 5.31 -8.62 19.84
N LEU A 101 4.94 -7.37 19.47
CA LEU A 101 5.60 -6.17 19.98
C LEU A 101 5.20 -5.87 21.44
N SER A 102 6.17 -5.44 22.23
CA SER A 102 5.92 -4.90 23.57
C SER A 102 5.00 -3.67 23.52
N ALA A 103 4.44 -3.30 24.68
CA ALA A 103 3.65 -2.07 24.81
C ALA A 103 4.49 -0.83 24.42
N ASP A 104 5.73 -0.78 24.86
CA ASP A 104 6.64 0.34 24.56
C ASP A 104 6.92 0.46 23.06
N ALA A 105 7.16 -0.66 22.36
CA ALA A 105 7.39 -0.64 20.91
C ALA A 105 6.13 -0.22 20.14
N ARG A 106 4.93 -0.61 20.62
CA ARG A 106 3.65 -0.17 20.05
C ARG A 106 3.44 1.34 20.23
N VAL A 107 3.75 1.88 21.40
CA VAL A 107 3.70 3.33 21.67
C VAL A 107 4.68 4.08 20.76
N GLN A 108 5.92 3.60 20.63
CA GLN A 108 6.90 4.20 19.73
C GLN A 108 6.45 4.16 18.27
N LEU A 109 5.84 3.06 17.83
CA LEU A 109 5.29 2.92 16.47
C LEU A 109 4.21 3.98 16.22
N ALA A 110 3.27 4.12 17.13
CA ALA A 110 2.19 5.10 17.04
C ALA A 110 2.71 6.54 17.04
N GLN A 111 3.67 6.85 17.93
CA GLN A 111 4.28 8.18 17.97
C GLN A 111 4.99 8.53 16.67
N ARG A 112 5.81 7.61 16.14
CA ARG A 112 6.52 7.82 14.87
C ARG A 112 5.57 7.94 13.68
N ALA A 113 4.42 7.26 13.72
CA ALA A 113 3.36 7.41 12.73
C ALA A 113 2.72 8.81 12.79
N ALA A 114 2.47 9.32 14.00
CA ALA A 114 1.95 10.67 14.23
C ALA A 114 2.93 11.74 13.76
N ASP A 115 4.21 11.64 14.15
CA ASP A 115 5.27 12.58 13.76
C ASP A 115 5.47 12.65 12.24
N ALA A 116 5.17 11.56 11.53
CA ALA A 116 5.26 11.47 10.07
C ALA A 116 3.95 11.85 9.35
N ASP A 117 2.92 12.24 10.08
CA ASP A 117 1.58 12.55 9.57
C ASP A 117 0.97 11.45 8.67
N PHE A 118 1.24 10.18 9.00
CA PHE A 118 0.61 9.08 8.26
C PHE A 118 -0.90 9.05 8.52
N ALA A 119 -1.70 8.71 7.51
CA ALA A 119 -3.14 8.60 7.67
C ALA A 119 -3.51 7.44 8.59
N ARG A 120 -2.87 6.29 8.39
CA ARG A 120 -3.05 5.08 9.21
C ARG A 120 -1.77 4.23 9.17
N VAL A 121 -1.50 3.55 10.28
CA VAL A 121 -0.54 2.43 10.36
C VAL A 121 -1.25 1.23 10.95
N THR A 122 -1.19 0.09 10.26
CA THR A 122 -1.68 -1.20 10.76
C THR A 122 -0.52 -2.15 10.98
N LEU A 123 -0.67 -3.03 11.95
CA LEU A 123 0.27 -4.10 12.24
C LEU A 123 -0.49 -5.42 12.17
N ASP A 124 -0.15 -6.24 11.17
CA ASP A 124 -0.83 -7.51 10.92
C ASP A 124 -2.36 -7.37 10.87
N SER A 125 -2.84 -6.35 10.15
CA SER A 125 -4.24 -5.95 9.95
C SER A 125 -4.93 -5.30 11.17
N GLU A 126 -4.27 -5.17 12.32
CA GLU A 126 -4.76 -4.42 13.47
C GLU A 126 -4.33 -2.95 13.39
N VAL A 127 -5.24 -2.03 13.68
CA VAL A 127 -4.92 -0.59 13.67
C VAL A 127 -4.01 -0.26 14.86
N ALA A 128 -2.76 0.11 14.58
CA ALA A 128 -1.80 0.59 15.57
C ALA A 128 -1.85 2.11 15.73
N TYR A 129 -2.18 2.83 14.65
CA TYR A 129 -2.36 4.29 14.63
C TYR A 129 -3.30 4.68 13.51
N GLN A 130 -4.19 5.65 13.75
CA GLN A 130 -5.05 6.23 12.73
C GLN A 130 -5.42 7.67 13.08
N ALA A 131 -4.94 8.61 12.28
CA ALA A 131 -5.38 10.00 12.31
C ALA A 131 -6.54 10.25 11.35
N ARG A 132 -6.52 9.58 10.19
CA ARG A 132 -7.53 9.74 9.13
C ARG A 132 -7.88 8.40 8.52
N LEU A 133 -9.13 8.22 8.08
CA LEU A 133 -9.53 7.08 7.27
C LEU A 133 -8.87 7.17 5.88
N PRO A 134 -8.09 6.18 5.45
CA PRO A 134 -7.56 6.15 4.09
C PRO A 134 -8.70 6.11 3.06
N ARG A 135 -8.71 7.03 2.12
CA ARG A 135 -9.74 7.15 1.09
C ARG A 135 -9.12 7.20 -0.30
N VAL A 136 -9.80 6.57 -1.25
CA VAL A 136 -9.44 6.62 -2.68
C VAL A 136 -10.67 6.95 -3.51
N ARG A 137 -10.44 7.51 -4.68
CA ARG A 137 -11.50 7.74 -5.67
C ARG A 137 -11.48 6.60 -6.68
N LEU A 138 -12.61 5.93 -6.84
CA LEU A 138 -12.86 4.88 -7.85
C LEU A 138 -14.07 5.32 -8.68
N GLY A 139 -13.83 5.76 -9.91
CA GLY A 139 -14.87 6.44 -10.67
C GLY A 139 -15.31 7.73 -9.97
N GLN A 140 -16.61 7.87 -9.80
CA GLN A 140 -17.20 8.99 -9.06
C GLN A 140 -17.28 8.72 -7.55
N ALA A 141 -17.11 7.47 -7.12
CA ALA A 141 -17.18 7.09 -5.71
C ALA A 141 -15.90 7.45 -4.93
N VAL A 142 -16.08 7.83 -3.67
CA VAL A 142 -14.99 7.95 -2.68
C VAL A 142 -15.14 6.80 -1.69
N VAL A 143 -14.15 5.92 -1.67
CA VAL A 143 -14.17 4.67 -0.92
C VAL A 143 -13.14 4.73 0.22
N SER A 144 -13.55 4.33 1.43
CA SER A 144 -12.63 4.10 2.54
C SER A 144 -11.99 2.73 2.41
N LEU A 145 -10.66 2.68 2.53
CA LEU A 145 -9.90 1.43 2.40
C LEU A 145 -9.88 0.64 3.72
N PRO A 146 -10.27 -0.63 3.73
CA PRO A 146 -9.97 -1.50 4.85
C PRO A 146 -8.45 -1.74 4.98
N PRO A 147 -7.94 -2.15 6.16
CA PRO A 147 -6.55 -2.55 6.33
C PRO A 147 -6.12 -3.61 5.30
N GLY A 148 -4.92 -3.47 4.74
CA GLY A 148 -4.38 -4.42 3.77
C GLY A 148 -5.07 -4.43 2.40
N ALA A 149 -5.98 -3.50 2.11
CA ALA A 149 -6.71 -3.45 0.85
C ALA A 149 -5.78 -3.43 -0.37
N PHE A 150 -6.17 -4.18 -1.39
CA PHE A 150 -5.47 -4.16 -2.66
C PHE A 150 -5.94 -2.98 -3.53
N LEU A 151 -4.98 -2.25 -4.11
CA LEU A 151 -5.20 -1.29 -5.18
C LEU A 151 -4.21 -1.56 -6.33
N GLN A 152 -4.57 -1.14 -7.54
CA GLN A 152 -3.65 -1.14 -8.66
C GLN A 152 -2.44 -0.22 -8.39
N ALA A 153 -1.28 -0.62 -8.91
CA ALA A 153 -0.02 0.04 -8.62
C ALA A 153 -0.01 1.52 -9.00
N THR A 154 -0.71 1.89 -10.07
CA THR A 154 -0.85 3.28 -10.54
C THR A 154 -2.32 3.59 -10.82
N ALA A 155 -2.72 4.85 -10.59
CA ALA A 155 -4.07 5.30 -10.93
C ALA A 155 -4.32 5.30 -12.45
N GLN A 156 -3.29 5.58 -13.25
CA GLN A 156 -3.37 5.53 -14.70
C GLN A 156 -3.64 4.11 -15.21
N GLY A 157 -2.91 3.10 -14.70
CA GLY A 157 -3.15 1.70 -15.05
C GLY A 157 -4.53 1.22 -14.62
N GLU A 158 -4.99 1.64 -13.44
CA GLU A 158 -6.34 1.37 -12.98
C GLU A 158 -7.39 1.96 -13.92
N ALA A 159 -7.23 3.22 -14.31
CA ALA A 159 -8.16 3.89 -15.22
C ALA A 159 -8.18 3.22 -16.60
N ALA A 160 -7.02 2.83 -17.15
CA ALA A 160 -6.92 2.13 -18.42
C ALA A 160 -7.63 0.76 -18.39
N MET A 161 -7.41 -0.02 -17.34
CA MET A 161 -8.09 -1.30 -17.15
C MET A 161 -9.60 -1.11 -16.98
N ALA A 162 -10.03 -0.13 -16.19
CA ALA A 162 -11.46 0.14 -15.98
C ALA A 162 -12.15 0.60 -17.27
N ALA A 163 -11.50 1.43 -18.07
CA ALA A 163 -12.02 1.85 -19.39
C ALA A 163 -12.16 0.65 -20.33
N PHE A 164 -11.17 -0.23 -20.38
CA PHE A 164 -11.24 -1.45 -21.19
C PHE A 164 -12.40 -2.36 -20.74
N VAL A 165 -12.53 -2.62 -19.44
CA VAL A 165 -13.63 -3.46 -18.89
C VAL A 165 -14.99 -2.84 -19.21
N ALA A 166 -15.15 -1.53 -19.04
CA ALA A 166 -16.39 -0.82 -19.34
C ALA A 166 -16.72 -0.90 -20.84
N GLN A 167 -15.72 -0.80 -21.72
CA GLN A 167 -15.92 -0.96 -23.17
C GLN A 167 -16.41 -2.38 -23.53
N GLN A 168 -15.84 -3.41 -22.91
CA GLN A 168 -16.27 -4.80 -23.15
C GLN A 168 -17.68 -5.08 -22.59
N ALA A 169 -18.11 -4.34 -21.58
CA ALA A 169 -19.44 -4.43 -20.97
C ALA A 169 -20.49 -3.52 -21.64
N ALA A 170 -20.12 -2.82 -22.71
CA ALA A 170 -21.04 -1.90 -23.40
C ALA A 170 -22.30 -2.61 -23.87
N GLY A 171 -23.48 -2.01 -23.59
CA GLY A 171 -24.78 -2.58 -23.90
C GLY A 171 -25.33 -3.60 -22.89
N ALA A 172 -24.55 -4.01 -21.90
CA ALA A 172 -25.04 -4.80 -20.78
C ALA A 172 -25.97 -3.94 -19.91
N THR A 173 -27.12 -4.49 -19.49
CA THR A 173 -28.02 -3.84 -18.53
C THR A 173 -27.77 -4.28 -17.10
N ARG A 174 -27.17 -5.45 -16.91
CA ARG A 174 -26.81 -6.04 -15.61
C ARG A 174 -25.45 -6.70 -15.72
N ILE A 175 -24.60 -6.46 -14.72
CA ILE A 175 -23.24 -6.97 -14.64
C ILE A 175 -23.04 -7.59 -13.26
N ALA A 176 -22.23 -8.66 -13.16
CA ALA A 176 -21.77 -9.21 -11.89
C ALA A 176 -20.24 -9.03 -11.81
N ASP A 177 -19.77 -8.28 -10.82
CA ASP A 177 -18.33 -8.12 -10.53
C ASP A 177 -17.94 -9.05 -9.39
N LEU A 178 -17.46 -10.26 -9.75
CA LEU A 178 -17.05 -11.28 -8.79
C LEU A 178 -15.64 -10.98 -8.30
N PHE A 179 -15.41 -11.12 -6.98
CA PHE A 179 -14.14 -10.80 -6.32
C PHE A 179 -13.75 -9.32 -6.45
N CYS A 180 -14.73 -8.43 -6.40
CA CYS A 180 -14.60 -6.98 -6.67
C CYS A 180 -13.58 -6.25 -5.77
N GLY A 181 -13.14 -6.84 -4.66
CA GLY A 181 -12.23 -6.21 -3.70
C GLY A 181 -12.83 -4.92 -3.12
N VAL A 182 -12.13 -3.79 -3.32
CA VAL A 182 -12.63 -2.46 -2.90
C VAL A 182 -13.56 -1.82 -3.93
N GLY A 183 -13.94 -2.56 -4.98
CA GLY A 183 -14.84 -2.07 -6.01
C GLY A 183 -14.16 -1.32 -7.15
N THR A 184 -12.89 -1.64 -7.43
CA THR A 184 -12.10 -0.96 -8.47
C THR A 184 -12.83 -0.87 -9.83
N PHE A 185 -13.48 -1.94 -10.25
CA PHE A 185 -14.27 -1.97 -11.49
C PHE A 185 -15.75 -1.75 -11.23
N THR A 186 -16.29 -2.24 -10.12
CA THR A 186 -17.69 -2.12 -9.71
C THR A 186 -18.21 -0.70 -9.87
N PHE A 187 -17.52 0.29 -9.28
CA PHE A 187 -17.95 1.68 -9.31
C PHE A 187 -17.90 2.30 -10.70
N ARG A 188 -17.01 1.84 -11.57
CA ARG A 188 -16.96 2.25 -12.97
C ARG A 188 -18.06 1.59 -13.80
N LEU A 189 -18.33 0.31 -13.56
CA LEU A 189 -19.39 -0.43 -14.23
C LEU A 189 -20.77 0.08 -13.81
N ALA A 190 -20.93 0.51 -12.57
CA ALA A 190 -22.17 1.11 -12.06
C ALA A 190 -22.53 2.46 -12.72
N GLU A 191 -21.60 3.08 -13.44
CA GLU A 191 -21.87 4.28 -14.25
C GLU A 191 -22.62 3.93 -15.57
N ILE A 192 -22.59 2.65 -16.01
CA ILE A 192 -23.15 2.22 -17.30
C ILE A 192 -24.22 1.13 -17.17
N ALA A 193 -24.29 0.40 -16.06
CA ALA A 193 -25.22 -0.71 -15.86
C ALA A 193 -25.54 -0.90 -14.36
N GLN A 194 -26.50 -1.77 -14.07
CA GLN A 194 -26.72 -2.29 -12.71
C GLN A 194 -25.64 -3.34 -12.40
N VAL A 195 -24.88 -3.16 -11.32
CA VAL A 195 -23.83 -4.08 -10.88
C VAL A 195 -24.22 -4.78 -9.59
#